data_900f561d3d7a7e018e54842cc0777f48
#
_entry.id   900f561d3d7a7e018e54842cc0777f48
#
_cell.length_a   1.000
_cell.length_b   1.000
_cell.length_c   1.000
_cell.angle_alpha   90.00
_cell.angle_beta   90.00
_cell.angle_gamma   90.00
#
_symmetry.space_group_name_H-M   'P 1'
#
loop_
_entity.id
_entity.type
_entity.pdbx_description
1 polymer ?
#
loop_
_entity_poly.entity_id
_entity_poly.type
_entity_poly.pdbx_seq_one_letter_code
_entity_poly.pdbx_strand_id
1 'polypeptide(L)'
;VETVGEDTDMTFQIRYYLKGRVMLCPNAIFYVEPISDWDELYVQRQRWQRGEIEVIRTFLSEKLNLKRIWSNFIVRRLLVDHTVAFLKVIWLFAIFVLIPFGYSPILIVMSLLLMYLLYLFIGFLNFTNVMHYLKFDPIERKYFRNHWWVTFMMPIYNLIVSFFRVMGVINTMLKSGKWQTDNFKSEYLAAKKVIKQDLKRGKRTNGKNL
;
A
#
# COMPACT_ATOMS: atom_id res chain seq x y z
N VAL A 1 -17.67 16.21 -1.26
CA VAL A 1 -17.39 14.85 -1.75
C VAL A 1 -17.22 13.98 -0.50
N GLU A 2 -18.06 12.96 -0.35
CA GLU A 2 -17.90 11.97 0.72
C GLU A 2 -16.77 11.00 0.32
N THR A 3 -15.57 11.26 0.80
CA THR A 3 -14.41 10.37 0.61
C THR A 3 -13.80 10.00 1.96
N VAL A 4 -13.26 8.81 2.05
CA VAL A 4 -12.48 8.36 3.22
C VAL A 4 -11.04 8.92 3.24
N GLY A 5 -10.65 9.68 2.22
CA GLY A 5 -9.35 10.33 2.05
C GLY A 5 -9.46 11.85 2.11
N GLU A 6 -10.12 12.38 3.14
CA GLU A 6 -10.43 13.80 3.31
C GLU A 6 -9.18 14.70 3.32
N ASP A 7 -8.09 14.26 3.92
CA ASP A 7 -6.81 14.96 3.96
C ASP A 7 -6.16 15.06 2.58
N THR A 8 -6.20 13.96 1.84
CA THR A 8 -5.70 13.89 0.46
C THR A 8 -6.58 14.74 -0.45
N ASP A 9 -7.90 14.63 -0.34
CA ASP A 9 -8.87 15.42 -1.11
C ASP A 9 -8.67 16.92 -0.88
N MET A 10 -8.58 17.36 0.38
CA MET A 10 -8.29 18.74 0.75
C MET A 10 -6.98 19.24 0.11
N THR A 11 -5.92 18.43 0.16
CA THR A 11 -4.63 18.76 -0.45
C THR A 11 -4.76 18.97 -1.96
N PHE A 12 -5.55 18.12 -2.64
CA PHE A 12 -5.82 18.26 -4.07
C PHE A 12 -6.66 19.48 -4.37
N GLN A 13 -7.71 19.76 -3.59
CA GLN A 13 -8.54 20.95 -3.76
C GLN A 13 -7.72 22.23 -3.65
N ILE A 14 -6.88 22.37 -2.63
CA ILE A 14 -6.00 23.52 -2.44
C ILE A 14 -5.08 23.71 -3.65
N ARG A 15 -4.48 22.62 -4.14
CA ARG A 15 -3.54 22.72 -5.27
C ARG A 15 -4.23 22.88 -6.62
N TYR A 16 -5.34 22.22 -6.84
CA TYR A 16 -6.00 22.20 -8.16
C TYR A 16 -6.89 23.44 -8.38
N TYR A 17 -7.75 23.76 -7.42
CA TYR A 17 -8.68 24.88 -7.55
C TYR A 17 -8.09 26.20 -7.08
N LEU A 18 -7.48 26.23 -5.92
CA LEU A 18 -6.95 27.46 -5.32
C LEU A 18 -5.54 27.81 -5.79
N LYS A 19 -4.87 26.92 -6.54
CA LYS A 19 -3.45 27.07 -6.95
C LYS A 19 -2.49 27.33 -5.78
N GLY A 20 -2.93 26.98 -4.57
CA GLY A 20 -2.20 27.15 -3.33
C GLY A 20 -0.99 26.20 -3.21
N ARG A 21 -0.14 26.49 -2.25
CA ARG A 21 0.98 25.63 -1.88
C ARG A 21 0.67 24.91 -0.57
N VAL A 22 0.94 23.61 -0.54
CA VAL A 22 0.90 22.82 0.69
C VAL A 22 2.33 22.57 1.12
N MET A 23 2.63 22.89 2.36
CA MET A 23 3.99 22.81 2.93
C MET A 23 3.98 21.93 4.17
N LEU A 24 5.10 21.26 4.42
CA LEU A 24 5.36 20.55 5.67
C LEU A 24 5.79 21.57 6.74
N CYS A 25 5.15 21.47 7.92
CA CYS A 25 5.58 22.20 9.11
C CYS A 25 6.28 21.24 10.08
N PRO A 26 7.62 21.20 10.13
CA PRO A 26 8.34 20.20 10.94
C PRO A 26 8.13 20.34 12.46
N ASN A 27 7.71 21.53 12.91
CA ASN A 27 7.49 21.83 14.33
C ASN A 27 6.05 21.49 14.79
N ALA A 28 5.14 21.20 13.86
CA ALA A 28 3.77 20.80 14.17
C ALA A 28 3.72 19.29 14.32
N ILE A 29 4.02 18.80 15.52
CA ILE A 29 3.99 17.37 15.86
C ILE A 29 2.67 17.06 16.56
N PHE A 30 1.99 16.01 16.15
CA PHE A 30 0.83 15.47 16.84
C PHE A 30 1.00 13.97 17.03
N TYR A 31 0.45 13.46 18.12
CA TYR A 31 0.53 12.07 18.47
C TYR A 31 -0.80 11.40 18.19
N VAL A 32 -0.74 10.21 17.62
CA VAL A 32 -1.91 9.36 17.35
C VAL A 32 -1.77 8.05 18.12
N GLU A 33 -2.89 7.41 18.41
CA GLU A 33 -2.86 6.07 19.01
C GLU A 33 -2.12 5.09 18.11
N PRO A 34 -1.20 4.29 18.67
CA PRO A 34 -0.49 3.28 17.90
C PRO A 34 -1.46 2.17 17.49
N ILE A 35 -1.21 1.59 16.33
CA ILE A 35 -1.93 0.41 15.86
C ILE A 35 -1.58 -0.76 16.78
N SER A 36 -2.59 -1.42 17.34
CA SER A 36 -2.43 -2.47 18.35
C SER A 36 -2.27 -3.86 17.73
N ASP A 37 -2.90 -4.12 16.59
CA ASP A 37 -2.93 -5.44 15.97
C ASP A 37 -2.91 -5.40 14.42
N TRP A 38 -2.77 -6.59 13.83
CA TRP A 38 -2.70 -6.74 12.37
C TRP A 38 -4.03 -6.48 11.66
N ASP A 39 -5.16 -6.76 12.31
CA ASP A 39 -6.48 -6.52 11.74
C ASP A 39 -6.74 -5.01 11.65
N GLU A 40 -6.37 -4.25 12.68
CA GLU A 40 -6.45 -2.79 12.68
C GLU A 40 -5.55 -2.19 11.59
N LEU A 41 -4.29 -2.67 11.47
CA LEU A 41 -3.38 -2.25 10.40
C LEU A 41 -3.97 -2.53 9.02
N TYR A 42 -4.55 -3.72 8.83
CA TYR A 42 -5.17 -4.11 7.57
C TYR A 42 -6.32 -3.18 7.18
N VAL A 43 -7.26 -2.95 8.10
CA VAL A 43 -8.40 -2.04 7.90
C VAL A 43 -7.93 -0.62 7.60
N GLN A 44 -6.97 -0.10 8.37
CA GLN A 44 -6.42 1.23 8.17
C GLN A 44 -5.77 1.37 6.78
N ARG A 45 -4.94 0.40 6.35
CA ARG A 45 -4.27 0.43 5.03
C ARG A 45 -5.27 0.31 3.88
N GLN A 46 -6.33 -0.46 4.04
CA GLN A 46 -7.40 -0.52 3.05
C GLN A 46 -8.16 0.81 2.94
N ARG A 47 -8.49 1.43 4.07
CA ARG A 47 -9.16 2.73 4.07
C ARG A 47 -8.32 3.79 3.35
N TRP A 48 -7.04 3.89 3.67
CA TRP A 48 -6.13 4.82 3.00
C TRP A 48 -6.06 4.56 1.49
N GLN A 49 -5.89 3.29 1.12
CA GLN A 49 -5.80 2.91 -0.28
C GLN A 49 -7.07 3.26 -1.06
N ARG A 50 -8.21 3.05 -0.44
CA ARG A 50 -9.51 3.40 -1.00
C ARG A 50 -9.67 4.91 -1.14
N GLY A 51 -9.38 5.69 -0.09
CA GLY A 51 -9.44 7.15 -0.12
C GLY A 51 -8.58 7.73 -1.24
N GLU A 52 -7.36 7.23 -1.41
CA GLU A 52 -6.49 7.63 -2.51
C GLU A 52 -7.12 7.34 -3.90
N ILE A 53 -7.73 6.16 -4.09
CA ILE A 53 -8.39 5.79 -5.35
C ILE A 53 -9.61 6.69 -5.62
N GLU A 54 -10.42 6.96 -4.61
CA GLU A 54 -11.59 7.83 -4.72
C GLU A 54 -11.18 9.25 -5.12
N VAL A 55 -10.17 9.80 -4.48
CA VAL A 55 -9.62 11.12 -4.81
C VAL A 55 -9.05 11.15 -6.24
N ILE A 56 -8.25 10.15 -6.62
CA ILE A 56 -7.74 10.04 -7.98
C ILE A 56 -8.89 10.03 -8.99
N ARG A 57 -9.91 9.21 -8.76
CA ARG A 57 -11.07 9.10 -9.64
C ARG A 57 -11.80 10.43 -9.80
N THR A 58 -11.97 11.20 -8.73
CA THR A 58 -12.62 12.51 -8.76
C THR A 58 -11.83 13.50 -9.59
N PHE A 59 -10.52 13.61 -9.38
CA PHE A 59 -9.69 14.62 -10.08
C PHE A 59 -9.22 14.19 -11.48
N LEU A 60 -9.17 12.87 -11.76
CA LEU A 60 -8.79 12.37 -13.08
C LEU A 60 -9.96 12.27 -14.06
N SER A 61 -11.21 12.16 -13.57
CA SER A 61 -12.39 12.00 -14.43
C SER A 61 -12.64 13.24 -15.32
N GLU A 62 -12.21 14.42 -14.90
CA GLU A 62 -12.52 15.66 -15.59
C GLU A 62 -11.72 15.94 -16.87
N LYS A 63 -10.53 15.42 -17.06
CA LYS A 63 -9.76 15.47 -18.36
C LYS A 63 -8.44 14.72 -18.27
N LEU A 64 -8.47 13.41 -18.49
CA LEU A 64 -7.27 12.58 -18.63
C LEU A 64 -6.51 12.87 -19.93
N ASN A 65 -5.64 13.86 -19.90
CA ASN A 65 -4.61 14.00 -20.91
C ASN A 65 -3.30 13.43 -20.35
N LEU A 66 -2.78 12.36 -20.96
CA LEU A 66 -1.55 11.68 -20.52
C LEU A 66 -0.36 12.65 -20.30
N LYS A 67 -0.26 13.71 -21.11
CA LYS A 67 0.76 14.76 -20.91
C LYS A 67 0.57 15.53 -19.59
N ARG A 68 -0.67 15.73 -19.11
CA ARG A 68 -0.96 16.41 -17.86
C ARG A 68 -0.71 15.54 -16.63
N ILE A 69 -0.86 14.22 -16.74
CA ILE A 69 -0.51 13.27 -15.66
C ILE A 69 0.95 13.41 -15.28
N TRP A 70 1.84 13.45 -16.27
CA TRP A 70 3.28 13.58 -16.03
C TRP A 70 3.70 14.98 -15.52
N SER A 71 2.98 16.02 -15.88
CA SER A 71 3.25 17.39 -15.40
C SER A 71 2.73 17.66 -13.99
N ASN A 72 1.71 16.94 -13.52
CA ASN A 72 1.18 17.10 -12.18
C ASN A 72 1.92 16.20 -11.19
N PHE A 73 2.75 16.82 -10.34
CA PHE A 73 3.54 16.11 -9.34
C PHE A 73 2.72 15.20 -8.42
N ILE A 74 1.54 15.65 -7.99
CA ILE A 74 0.70 14.90 -7.05
C ILE A 74 0.12 13.66 -7.73
N VAL A 75 -0.46 13.83 -8.92
CA VAL A 75 -1.01 12.71 -9.70
C VAL A 75 0.07 11.69 -10.02
N ARG A 76 1.25 12.17 -10.44
CA ARG A 76 2.40 11.30 -10.69
C ARG A 76 2.82 10.52 -9.46
N ARG A 77 2.90 11.17 -8.29
CA ARG A 77 3.26 10.52 -7.03
C ARG A 77 2.26 9.44 -6.63
N LEU A 78 0.97 9.73 -6.68
CA LEU A 78 -0.07 8.74 -6.38
C LEU A 78 -0.02 7.54 -7.32
N LEU A 79 0.14 7.77 -8.62
CA LEU A 79 0.29 6.69 -9.60
C LEU A 79 1.51 5.83 -9.31
N VAL A 80 2.66 6.45 -8.99
CA VAL A 80 3.90 5.72 -8.66
C VAL A 80 3.72 4.90 -7.39
N ASP A 81 3.16 5.47 -6.34
CA ASP A 81 2.95 4.76 -5.06
C ASP A 81 2.04 3.53 -5.24
N HIS A 82 0.98 3.64 -6.04
CA HIS A 82 0.09 2.52 -6.34
C HIS A 82 0.79 1.46 -7.18
N THR A 83 1.42 1.88 -8.28
CA THR A 83 2.09 0.96 -9.21
C THR A 83 3.21 0.19 -8.53
N VAL A 84 4.02 0.85 -7.70
CA VAL A 84 5.13 0.19 -6.98
C VAL A 84 4.64 -0.88 -6.01
N ALA A 85 3.51 -0.69 -5.33
CA ALA A 85 2.94 -1.72 -4.46
C ALA A 85 2.56 -2.98 -5.25
N PHE A 86 1.91 -2.84 -6.39
CA PHE A 86 1.57 -3.96 -7.27
C PHE A 86 2.80 -4.65 -7.85
N LEU A 87 3.77 -3.89 -8.34
CA LEU A 87 4.99 -4.44 -8.90
C LEU A 87 5.77 -5.30 -7.90
N LYS A 88 5.84 -4.89 -6.63
CA LYS A 88 6.47 -5.72 -5.58
C LYS A 88 5.79 -7.07 -5.40
N VAL A 89 4.47 -7.06 -5.33
CA VAL A 89 3.68 -8.27 -5.12
C VAL A 89 3.76 -9.18 -6.35
N ILE A 90 3.59 -8.63 -7.56
CA ILE A 90 3.73 -9.37 -8.82
C ILE A 90 5.13 -9.96 -8.93
N TRP A 91 6.17 -9.18 -8.67
CA TRP A 91 7.56 -9.64 -8.72
C TRP A 91 7.81 -10.79 -7.75
N LEU A 92 7.29 -10.70 -6.51
CA LEU A 92 7.44 -11.76 -5.53
C LEU A 92 6.83 -13.08 -6.00
N PHE A 93 5.64 -13.06 -6.60
CA PHE A 93 5.04 -14.27 -7.16
C PHE A 93 5.77 -14.75 -8.41
N ALA A 94 6.11 -13.84 -9.32
CA ALA A 94 6.78 -14.17 -10.58
C ALA A 94 8.13 -14.86 -10.36
N ILE A 95 8.89 -14.44 -9.34
CA ILE A 95 10.19 -15.02 -9.07
C ILE A 95 10.10 -16.51 -8.66
N PHE A 96 9.04 -16.89 -7.93
CA PHE A 96 8.81 -18.29 -7.58
C PHE A 96 8.30 -19.13 -8.75
N VAL A 97 7.61 -18.51 -9.72
CA VAL A 97 7.19 -19.17 -10.97
C VAL A 97 8.38 -19.57 -11.83
N LEU A 98 9.54 -18.92 -11.68
CA LEU A 98 10.75 -19.27 -12.43
C LEU A 98 11.33 -20.64 -12.04
N ILE A 99 11.02 -21.16 -10.85
CA ILE A 99 11.53 -22.47 -10.38
C ILE A 99 11.12 -23.61 -11.32
N PRO A 100 9.83 -23.79 -11.65
CA PRO A 100 9.41 -24.86 -12.57
C PRO A 100 9.90 -24.67 -14.02
N PHE A 101 10.35 -23.45 -14.39
CA PHE A 101 11.00 -23.20 -15.68
C PHE A 101 12.50 -23.52 -15.70
N GLY A 102 13.04 -24.15 -14.65
CA GLY A 102 14.42 -24.62 -14.58
C GLY A 102 15.43 -23.56 -14.17
N TYR A 103 15.00 -22.39 -13.67
CA TYR A 103 15.93 -21.41 -13.12
C TYR A 103 16.53 -21.89 -11.80
N SER A 104 17.80 -21.63 -11.60
CA SER A 104 18.52 -22.04 -10.40
C SER A 104 17.93 -21.40 -9.13
N PRO A 105 17.62 -22.20 -8.08
CA PRO A 105 17.16 -21.67 -6.79
C PRO A 105 18.14 -20.66 -6.17
N ILE A 106 19.43 -20.79 -6.45
CA ILE A 106 20.46 -19.85 -5.97
C ILE A 106 20.21 -18.45 -6.54
N LEU A 107 19.90 -18.35 -7.84
CA LEU A 107 19.59 -17.05 -8.46
C LEU A 107 18.35 -16.40 -7.82
N ILE A 108 17.35 -17.20 -7.46
CA ILE A 108 16.15 -16.73 -6.79
C ILE A 108 16.49 -16.17 -5.40
N VAL A 109 17.25 -16.92 -4.61
CA VAL A 109 17.68 -16.47 -3.28
C VAL A 109 18.53 -15.20 -3.37
N MET A 110 19.47 -15.14 -4.32
CA MET A 110 20.29 -13.94 -4.53
C MET A 110 19.47 -12.73 -4.95
N SER A 111 18.45 -12.92 -5.78
CA SER A 111 17.54 -11.85 -6.19
C SER A 111 16.70 -11.33 -5.01
N LEU A 112 16.19 -12.23 -4.15
CA LEU A 112 15.47 -11.86 -2.92
C LEU A 112 16.39 -11.09 -1.97
N LEU A 113 17.62 -11.56 -1.79
CA LEU A 113 18.62 -10.88 -0.95
C LEU A 113 18.94 -9.48 -1.48
N LEU A 114 19.17 -9.36 -2.79
CA LEU A 114 19.46 -8.06 -3.42
C LEU A 114 18.31 -7.08 -3.23
N MET A 115 17.06 -7.53 -3.40
CA MET A 115 15.89 -6.71 -3.14
C MET A 115 15.77 -6.32 -1.68
N TYR A 116 16.03 -7.24 -0.75
CA TYR A 116 16.05 -6.91 0.68
C TYR A 116 17.09 -5.84 0.99
N LEU A 117 18.32 -5.97 0.49
CA LEU A 117 19.40 -5.00 0.69
C LEU A 117 19.06 -3.62 0.08
N LEU A 118 18.42 -3.58 -1.09
CA LEU A 118 17.96 -2.34 -1.70
C LEU A 118 16.91 -1.63 -0.82
N TYR A 119 15.92 -2.37 -0.32
CA TYR A 119 14.92 -1.80 0.58
C TYR A 119 15.48 -1.41 1.94
N LEU A 120 16.47 -2.14 2.43
CA LEU A 120 17.20 -1.80 3.64
C LEU A 120 17.97 -0.47 3.46
N PHE A 121 18.64 -0.30 2.33
CA PHE A 121 19.32 0.96 1.99
C PHE A 121 18.33 2.14 1.96
N ILE A 122 17.18 1.98 1.29
CA ILE A 122 16.11 2.99 1.29
C ILE A 122 15.61 3.24 2.72
N GLY A 123 15.49 2.19 3.54
CA GLY A 123 15.11 2.29 4.95
C GLY A 123 16.07 3.17 5.75
N PHE A 124 17.37 3.02 5.57
CA PHE A 124 18.37 3.87 6.21
C PHE A 124 18.32 5.30 5.72
N LEU A 125 18.09 5.54 4.43
CA LEU A 125 17.87 6.90 3.92
C LEU A 125 16.65 7.57 4.57
N ASN A 126 15.56 6.82 4.73
CA ASN A 126 14.37 7.32 5.42
C ASN A 126 14.65 7.57 6.90
N PHE A 127 15.39 6.70 7.58
CA PHE A 127 15.80 6.89 8.96
C PHE A 127 16.64 8.19 9.14
N THR A 128 17.60 8.46 8.25
CA THR A 128 18.37 9.70 8.29
C THR A 128 17.49 10.94 8.08
N ASN A 129 16.49 10.86 7.19
CA ASN A 129 15.52 11.93 7.00
C ASN A 129 14.67 12.16 8.26
N VAL A 130 14.16 11.10 8.91
CA VAL A 130 13.43 11.20 10.18
C VAL A 130 14.32 11.85 11.24
N MET A 131 15.57 11.44 11.37
CA MET A 131 16.53 12.05 12.29
C MET A 131 16.76 13.55 12.01
N HIS A 132 16.68 13.96 10.75
CA HIS A 132 16.78 15.37 10.38
C HIS A 132 15.52 16.16 10.77
N TYR A 133 14.33 15.63 10.53
CA TYR A 133 13.07 16.28 10.93
C TYR A 133 12.89 16.37 12.43
N LEU A 134 13.32 15.36 13.19
CA LEU A 134 13.26 15.33 14.65
C LEU A 134 14.36 16.17 15.35
N LYS A 135 15.10 17.00 14.62
CA LYS A 135 16.14 17.86 15.23
C LYS A 135 15.58 18.83 16.26
N PHE A 136 14.31 19.21 16.16
CA PHE A 136 13.61 20.12 17.05
C PHE A 136 13.01 19.45 18.28
N ASP A 137 12.92 18.11 18.29
CA ASP A 137 12.46 17.31 19.41
C ASP A 137 13.56 16.34 19.89
N PRO A 138 14.34 16.72 20.93
CA PRO A 138 15.43 15.90 21.42
C PRO A 138 14.96 14.55 22.03
N ILE A 139 13.76 14.51 22.60
CA ILE A 139 13.21 13.32 23.28
C ILE A 139 12.90 12.27 22.23
N GLU A 140 12.07 12.62 21.25
CA GLU A 140 11.71 11.73 20.16
C GLU A 140 12.93 11.33 19.32
N ARG A 141 13.84 12.27 19.07
CA ARG A 141 15.08 11.99 18.35
C ARG A 141 15.93 10.94 19.05
N LYS A 142 16.02 11.00 20.40
CA LYS A 142 16.75 10.02 21.20
C LYS A 142 16.06 8.65 21.13
N TYR A 143 14.74 8.64 21.23
CA TYR A 143 13.95 7.43 21.13
C TYR A 143 14.17 6.72 19.77
N PHE A 144 13.97 7.41 18.65
CA PHE A 144 14.19 6.85 17.32
C PHE A 144 15.63 6.40 17.09
N ARG A 145 16.62 7.16 17.57
CA ARG A 145 18.03 6.77 17.48
C ARG A 145 18.32 5.45 18.19
N ASN A 146 17.73 5.25 19.36
CA ASN A 146 17.92 4.00 20.12
C ASN A 146 17.24 2.79 19.45
N HIS A 147 16.25 3.04 18.60
CA HIS A 147 15.49 2.00 17.88
C HIS A 147 15.92 1.88 16.41
N TRP A 148 17.12 2.32 16.05
CA TRP A 148 17.64 2.26 14.67
C TRP A 148 17.57 0.87 14.04
N TRP A 149 17.67 -0.20 14.84
CA TRP A 149 17.60 -1.61 14.43
C TRP A 149 16.25 -1.98 13.79
N VAL A 150 15.16 -1.25 14.09
CA VAL A 150 13.84 -1.45 13.47
C VAL A 150 13.93 -1.27 11.96
N THR A 151 14.90 -0.51 11.46
CA THR A 151 15.12 -0.32 10.02
C THR A 151 15.33 -1.64 9.28
N PHE A 152 15.91 -2.66 9.93
CA PHE A 152 16.06 -4.00 9.34
C PHE A 152 14.73 -4.74 9.14
N MET A 153 13.71 -4.43 9.94
CA MET A 153 12.37 -5.02 9.78
C MET A 153 11.52 -4.29 8.74
N MET A 154 11.89 -3.06 8.38
CA MET A 154 11.14 -2.24 7.44
C MET A 154 10.91 -2.87 6.06
N PRO A 155 11.86 -3.58 5.43
CA PRO A 155 11.61 -4.25 4.15
C PRO A 155 10.47 -5.28 4.24
N ILE A 156 10.44 -6.08 5.31
CA ILE A 156 9.41 -7.10 5.54
C ILE A 156 8.06 -6.45 5.82
N TYR A 157 8.04 -5.45 6.71
CA TYR A 157 6.84 -4.68 7.00
C TYR A 157 6.24 -4.04 5.74
N ASN A 158 7.07 -3.40 4.91
CA ASN A 158 6.65 -2.78 3.66
C ASN A 158 6.11 -3.80 2.65
N LEU A 159 6.63 -5.02 2.65
CA LEU A 159 6.10 -6.11 1.82
C LEU A 159 4.69 -6.49 2.28
N ILE A 160 4.49 -6.73 3.58
CA ILE A 160 3.17 -7.06 4.16
C ILE A 160 2.16 -5.95 3.86
N VAL A 161 2.54 -4.70 4.09
CA VAL A 161 1.68 -3.54 3.77
C VAL A 161 1.36 -3.46 2.28
N SER A 162 2.28 -3.86 1.39
CA SER A 162 2.01 -3.91 -0.04
C SER A 162 0.90 -4.91 -0.38
N PHE A 163 0.86 -6.08 0.28
CA PHE A 163 -0.26 -7.02 0.15
C PHE A 163 -1.58 -6.40 0.62
N PHE A 164 -1.59 -5.74 1.77
CA PHE A 164 -2.79 -5.09 2.29
C PHE A 164 -3.31 -4.00 1.34
N ARG A 165 -2.41 -3.24 0.73
CA ARG A 165 -2.75 -2.22 -0.27
C ARG A 165 -3.33 -2.84 -1.55
N VAL A 166 -2.75 -3.92 -2.05
CA VAL A 166 -3.28 -4.65 -3.21
C VAL A 166 -4.68 -5.17 -2.93
N MET A 167 -4.91 -5.78 -1.75
CA MET A 167 -6.24 -6.19 -1.33
C MET A 167 -7.22 -5.02 -1.23
N GLY A 168 -6.77 -3.86 -0.73
CA GLY A 168 -7.56 -2.63 -0.68
C GLY A 168 -8.03 -2.17 -2.06
N VAL A 169 -7.16 -2.25 -3.08
CA VAL A 169 -7.54 -1.93 -4.48
C VAL A 169 -8.58 -2.91 -4.99
N ILE A 170 -8.36 -4.22 -4.83
CA ILE A 170 -9.29 -5.27 -5.27
C ILE A 170 -10.66 -5.06 -4.61
N ASN A 171 -10.69 -4.83 -3.29
CA ASN A 171 -11.92 -4.62 -2.56
C ASN A 171 -12.65 -3.33 -3.00
N THR A 172 -11.92 -2.27 -3.31
CA THR A 172 -12.50 -1.02 -3.82
C THR A 172 -13.13 -1.21 -5.20
N MET A 173 -12.59 -2.11 -6.03
CA MET A 173 -13.15 -2.43 -7.35
C MET A 173 -14.37 -3.34 -7.26
N LEU A 174 -14.43 -4.23 -6.27
CA LEU A 174 -15.48 -5.25 -6.15
C LEU A 174 -16.67 -4.80 -5.28
N LYS A 175 -16.43 -3.93 -4.29
CA LYS A 175 -17.47 -3.50 -3.33
C LYS A 175 -17.78 -2.02 -3.53
N SER A 176 -19.07 -1.69 -3.77
CA SER A 176 -19.54 -0.30 -3.72
C SER A 176 -19.39 0.28 -2.31
N GLY A 177 -19.08 1.58 -2.27
CA GLY A 177 -18.62 2.33 -1.12
C GLY A 177 -19.41 2.22 0.17
N LYS A 178 -19.01 1.35 1.08
CA LYS A 178 -19.40 1.42 2.49
C LYS A 178 -18.22 1.93 3.31
N TRP A 179 -18.49 2.78 4.29
CA TRP A 179 -17.51 3.32 5.24
C TRP A 179 -16.78 2.21 6.02
N GLN A 180 -17.48 1.10 6.30
CA GLN A 180 -16.92 -0.04 7.03
C GLN A 180 -16.19 -0.99 6.09
N THR A 181 -14.93 -1.22 6.35
CA THR A 181 -14.12 -2.28 5.75
C THR A 181 -14.22 -3.53 6.62
N ASP A 182 -14.30 -4.70 5.98
CA ASP A 182 -14.30 -5.98 6.69
C ASP A 182 -12.89 -6.29 7.23
N ASN A 183 -12.81 -7.01 8.34
CA ASN A 183 -11.54 -7.48 8.90
C ASN A 183 -10.94 -8.58 8.02
N PHE A 184 -9.60 -8.71 8.02
CA PHE A 184 -8.90 -9.74 7.24
C PHE A 184 -9.46 -11.14 7.46
N LYS A 185 -9.78 -11.51 8.70
CA LYS A 185 -10.35 -12.82 9.05
C LYS A 185 -11.72 -13.06 8.40
N SER A 186 -12.59 -12.06 8.37
CA SER A 186 -13.91 -12.18 7.73
C SER A 186 -13.80 -12.29 6.21
N GLU A 187 -12.89 -11.56 5.58
CA GLU A 187 -12.63 -11.65 4.14
C GLU A 187 -12.00 -13.00 3.75
N TYR A 188 -11.05 -13.49 4.53
CA TYR A 188 -10.48 -14.83 4.34
C TYR A 188 -11.54 -15.93 4.42
N LEU A 189 -12.43 -15.87 5.42
CA LEU A 189 -13.52 -16.84 5.56
C LEU A 189 -14.51 -16.76 4.41
N ALA A 190 -14.84 -15.56 3.95
CA ALA A 190 -15.71 -15.35 2.79
C ALA A 190 -15.08 -15.93 1.51
N ALA A 191 -13.81 -15.63 1.24
CA ALA A 191 -13.07 -16.18 0.10
C ALA A 191 -13.02 -17.72 0.14
N LYS A 192 -12.70 -18.30 1.31
CA LYS A 192 -12.69 -19.76 1.51
C LYS A 192 -14.05 -20.40 1.26
N LYS A 193 -15.14 -19.71 1.63
CA LYS A 193 -16.52 -20.19 1.39
C LYS A 193 -16.84 -20.19 -0.11
N VAL A 194 -16.48 -19.15 -0.84
CA VAL A 194 -16.67 -19.04 -2.29
C VAL A 194 -15.90 -20.16 -3.01
N ILE A 195 -14.60 -20.30 -2.74
CA ILE A 195 -13.76 -21.35 -3.34
C ILE A 195 -14.35 -22.73 -3.08
N LYS A 196 -14.82 -23.01 -1.85
CA LYS A 196 -15.45 -24.29 -1.52
C LYS A 196 -16.77 -24.53 -2.26
N GLN A 197 -17.53 -23.48 -2.54
CA GLN A 197 -18.76 -23.55 -3.32
C GLN A 197 -18.47 -23.82 -4.80
N ASP A 198 -17.49 -23.16 -5.38
CA ASP A 198 -17.10 -23.32 -6.78
C ASP A 198 -16.50 -24.71 -7.05
N LEU A 199 -15.68 -25.23 -6.14
CA LEU A 199 -15.17 -26.60 -6.20
C LEU A 199 -16.30 -27.66 -6.11
N LYS A 200 -17.37 -27.40 -5.33
CA LYS A 200 -18.55 -28.27 -5.27
C LYS A 200 -19.39 -28.20 -6.55
N ARG A 201 -19.49 -27.00 -7.16
CA ARG A 201 -20.18 -26.82 -8.45
C ARG A 201 -19.44 -27.53 -9.58
N GLY A 202 -18.12 -27.40 -9.66
CA GLY A 202 -17.30 -28.10 -10.67
C GLY A 202 -17.40 -29.62 -10.60
N LYS A 203 -17.52 -30.20 -9.39
CA LYS A 203 -17.73 -31.63 -9.22
C LYS A 203 -19.13 -32.11 -9.66
N ARG A 204 -20.16 -31.25 -9.56
CA ARG A 204 -21.53 -31.59 -10.01
C ARG A 204 -21.70 -31.53 -11.53
N THR A 205 -20.95 -30.69 -12.21
CA THR A 205 -20.97 -30.61 -13.69
C THR A 205 -20.22 -31.77 -14.34
N ASN A 206 -19.10 -32.22 -13.76
CA ASN A 206 -18.37 -33.38 -14.28
C ASN A 206 -19.05 -34.73 -13.99
N GLY A 207 -19.94 -34.83 -12.99
CA GLY A 207 -20.71 -36.06 -12.71
C GLY A 207 -22.03 -36.22 -13.48
N LYS A 208 -22.38 -35.26 -14.35
CA LYS A 208 -23.56 -35.36 -15.24
C LYS A 208 -23.23 -35.67 -16.70
N ASN A 209 -21.95 -35.82 -17.04
CA ASN A 209 -21.46 -36.14 -18.39
C ASN A 209 -20.77 -37.51 -18.44
N LEU A 210 -21.08 -38.40 -17.52
CA LEU A 210 -20.84 -39.84 -17.52
C LEU A 210 -22.17 -40.52 -17.32
#